data_c8deebdf159487c8f2b15cf045461ecd
#
_entry.id   c8deebdf159487c8f2b15cf045461ecd
#
_cell.length_a   1.000
_cell.length_b   1.000
_cell.length_c   1.000
_cell.angle_alpha   90.00
_cell.angle_beta   90.00
_cell.angle_gamma   90.00
#
_symmetry.space_group_name_H-M   'P 1'
#
loop_
_entity.id
_entity.type
_entity.pdbx_description
1 polymer ?
#
loop_
_entity_poly.entity_id
_entity_poly.type
_entity_poly.pdbx_seq_one_letter_code
_entity_poly.pdbx_strand_id
1 'polypeptide(L)'
;MLEASHYESLENSEVRCCLCHHRCVIAEGKRGVCSARENRKGKLFSLVRNRLVAANVDPVEKKPLFHFLPGTLSMSVATAGCNFRCSFCQNHSISQLAKGDVPGAEVEPAKVIGAALESGCRSISYTYTEPVVFFETAFETGVEARSRGLRNIFVTNGYITREAAMDATAFLDAANVDLKSFSDDTYG
;
A
#
# COMPACT_ATOMS: atom_id res chain seq x y z
N MET A 1 -17.17 2.40 0.75
CA MET A 1 -16.00 3.27 0.97
C MET A 1 -15.76 3.30 2.46
N LEU A 2 -14.53 3.06 2.91
CA LEU A 2 -14.21 2.88 4.33
C LEU A 2 -13.32 4.03 4.82
N GLU A 3 -13.55 4.47 6.07
CA GLU A 3 -12.77 5.50 6.73
C GLU A 3 -11.30 5.05 6.80
N ALA A 4 -10.39 5.93 6.46
CA ALA A 4 -8.96 5.66 6.46
C ALA A 4 -8.39 5.70 7.89
N SER A 5 -7.28 5.01 8.10
CA SER A 5 -6.47 5.14 9.30
C SER A 5 -5.45 6.28 9.18
N HIS A 6 -4.73 6.59 10.26
CA HIS A 6 -3.60 7.52 10.27
C HIS A 6 -3.94 8.92 9.72
N TYR A 7 -4.90 9.59 10.34
CA TYR A 7 -5.18 11.00 10.08
C TYR A 7 -5.65 11.74 11.32
N GLU A 8 -5.58 13.05 11.27
CA GLU A 8 -6.06 14.00 12.27
C GLU A 8 -7.11 14.90 11.62
N SER A 9 -8.23 15.15 12.31
CA SER A 9 -9.18 16.19 11.92
C SER A 9 -8.63 17.55 12.32
N LEU A 10 -8.74 18.52 11.41
CA LEU A 10 -8.32 19.90 11.61
C LEU A 10 -9.55 20.83 11.63
N GLU A 11 -9.30 22.12 11.84
CA GLU A 11 -10.34 23.16 11.70
C GLU A 11 -10.86 23.22 10.23
N ASN A 12 -12.01 23.88 10.04
CA ASN A 12 -12.62 24.08 8.72
C ASN A 12 -12.89 22.81 7.90
N SER A 13 -13.16 21.68 8.56
CA SER A 13 -13.37 20.38 7.92
C SER A 13 -12.15 19.88 7.12
N GLU A 14 -10.97 20.39 7.36
CA GLU A 14 -9.73 19.85 6.81
C GLU A 14 -9.28 18.60 7.59
N VAL A 15 -8.45 17.78 6.96
CA VAL A 15 -7.80 16.64 7.61
C VAL A 15 -6.31 16.62 7.27
N ARG A 16 -5.48 16.18 8.22
CA ARG A 16 -4.07 15.88 7.97
C ARG A 16 -3.89 14.37 7.87
N CYS A 17 -3.47 13.89 6.71
CA CYS A 17 -3.06 12.50 6.55
C CYS A 17 -1.70 12.28 7.20
N CYS A 18 -1.59 11.30 8.11
CA CYS A 18 -0.37 10.99 8.86
C CYS A 18 0.28 9.66 8.42
N LEU A 19 -0.10 9.11 7.28
CA LEU A 19 0.38 7.80 6.82
C LEU A 19 1.79 7.84 6.23
N CYS A 20 2.11 8.87 5.45
CA CYS A 20 3.44 9.07 4.85
C CYS A 20 3.98 10.47 5.13
N HIS A 21 5.26 10.68 4.87
CA HIS A 21 5.94 11.94 5.19
C HIS A 21 5.47 13.16 4.41
N HIS A 22 4.62 13.01 3.38
CA HIS A 22 3.94 14.16 2.78
C HIS A 22 3.02 14.88 3.76
N ARG A 23 2.46 14.18 4.77
CA ARG A 23 1.58 14.75 5.79
C ARG A 23 0.55 15.74 5.20
N CYS A 24 -0.07 15.31 4.07
CA CYS A 24 -0.98 16.14 3.29
C CYS A 24 -2.07 16.75 4.16
N VAL A 25 -2.21 18.07 4.13
CA VAL A 25 -3.41 18.77 4.59
C VAL A 25 -4.42 18.77 3.45
N ILE A 26 -5.58 18.19 3.65
CA ILE A 26 -6.55 17.88 2.61
C ILE A 26 -7.86 18.57 2.94
N ALA A 27 -8.22 19.57 2.14
CA ALA A 27 -9.50 20.26 2.27
C ALA A 27 -10.67 19.36 1.85
N GLU A 28 -11.90 19.70 2.26
CA GLU A 28 -13.09 18.95 1.93
C GLU A 28 -13.25 18.74 0.41
N GLY A 29 -13.56 17.51 0.00
CA GLY A 29 -13.70 17.11 -1.40
C GLY A 29 -12.38 17.00 -2.18
N LYS A 30 -11.23 17.17 -1.51
CA LYS A 30 -9.92 17.05 -2.14
C LYS A 30 -9.24 15.73 -1.78
N ARG A 31 -8.21 15.38 -2.56
CA ARG A 31 -7.39 14.19 -2.38
C ARG A 31 -5.95 14.57 -2.02
N GLY A 32 -5.28 13.69 -1.29
CA GLY A 32 -3.84 13.81 -1.02
C GLY A 32 -2.99 13.58 -2.29
N VAL A 33 -1.67 13.77 -2.17
CA VAL A 33 -0.68 13.62 -3.27
C VAL A 33 -0.81 12.27 -3.98
N CYS A 34 -1.04 11.18 -3.23
CA CYS A 34 -1.23 9.83 -3.77
C CYS A 34 -2.53 9.64 -4.56
N SER A 35 -3.46 10.59 -4.52
CA SER A 35 -4.81 10.55 -5.11
C SER A 35 -5.71 9.39 -4.63
N ALA A 36 -5.25 8.58 -3.68
CA ALA A 36 -5.95 7.41 -3.15
C ALA A 36 -6.71 7.68 -1.84
N ARG A 37 -6.56 8.86 -1.26
CA ARG A 37 -7.22 9.27 -0.02
C ARG A 37 -7.92 10.59 -0.21
N GLU A 38 -9.18 10.65 0.20
CA GLU A 38 -10.09 11.80 -0.01
C GLU A 38 -10.71 12.24 1.31
N ASN A 39 -10.71 13.56 1.54
CA ASN A 39 -11.44 14.15 2.66
C ASN A 39 -12.92 14.32 2.29
N ARG A 40 -13.80 13.83 3.13
CA ARG A 40 -15.25 14.05 3.06
C ARG A 40 -15.77 14.50 4.42
N LYS A 41 -16.19 15.75 4.50
CA LYS A 41 -16.78 16.35 5.71
C LYS A 41 -15.90 16.18 6.95
N GLY A 42 -14.59 16.46 6.82
CA GLY A 42 -13.64 16.38 7.93
C GLY A 42 -13.23 14.96 8.33
N LYS A 43 -13.52 13.96 7.49
CA LYS A 43 -13.08 12.57 7.63
C LYS A 43 -12.30 12.11 6.41
N LEU A 44 -11.22 11.38 6.63
CA LEU A 44 -10.42 10.82 5.53
C LEU A 44 -10.91 9.44 5.15
N PHE A 45 -11.06 9.20 3.85
CA PHE A 45 -11.48 7.92 3.29
C PHE A 45 -10.44 7.34 2.35
N SER A 46 -10.20 6.03 2.45
CA SER A 46 -9.41 5.29 1.45
C SER A 46 -10.31 4.95 0.26
N LEU A 47 -9.90 5.37 -0.93
CA LEU A 47 -10.60 5.10 -2.18
C LEU A 47 -10.19 3.75 -2.79
N VAL A 48 -9.05 3.21 -2.35
CA VAL A 48 -8.41 2.01 -2.90
C VAL A 48 -8.52 0.78 -1.99
N ARG A 49 -9.12 0.92 -0.80
CA ARG A 49 -9.24 -0.20 0.14
C ARG A 49 -9.95 -1.38 -0.53
N ASN A 50 -9.30 -2.54 -0.50
CA ASN A 50 -9.75 -3.79 -1.10
C ASN A 50 -10.02 -3.73 -2.61
N ARG A 51 -9.50 -2.71 -3.32
CA ARG A 51 -9.63 -2.57 -4.78
C ARG A 51 -8.31 -2.93 -5.47
N LEU A 52 -8.15 -4.20 -5.79
CA LEU A 52 -6.93 -4.70 -6.41
C LEU A 52 -6.89 -4.41 -7.91
N VAL A 53 -5.76 -3.91 -8.39
CA VAL A 53 -5.45 -3.72 -9.83
C VAL A 53 -4.50 -4.82 -10.34
N ALA A 54 -3.86 -5.54 -9.44
CA ALA A 54 -2.99 -6.65 -9.78
C ALA A 54 -3.01 -7.70 -8.66
N ALA A 55 -3.03 -8.98 -9.06
CA ALA A 55 -2.83 -10.15 -8.21
C ALA A 55 -2.12 -11.22 -9.03
N ASN A 56 -0.87 -11.56 -8.69
CA ASN A 56 -0.04 -12.51 -9.42
C ASN A 56 0.74 -13.40 -8.46
N VAL A 57 1.03 -14.63 -8.88
CA VAL A 57 1.96 -15.51 -8.18
C VAL A 57 3.36 -15.30 -8.77
N ASP A 58 4.30 -14.91 -7.93
CA ASP A 58 5.68 -14.62 -8.32
C ASP A 58 6.68 -15.38 -7.40
N PRO A 59 7.88 -15.72 -7.88
CA PRO A 59 8.98 -16.10 -6.99
C PRO A 59 9.30 -14.97 -5.99
N VAL A 60 9.66 -15.32 -4.75
CA VAL A 60 9.99 -14.33 -3.71
C VAL A 60 11.21 -13.48 -4.11
N GLU A 61 12.13 -14.01 -4.89
CA GLU A 61 13.30 -13.32 -5.40
C GLU A 61 12.94 -12.16 -6.33
N LYS A 62 11.76 -12.18 -6.96
CA LYS A 62 11.23 -11.04 -7.73
C LYS A 62 10.84 -9.84 -6.84
N LYS A 63 10.87 -10.02 -5.53
CA LYS A 63 10.67 -8.97 -4.51
C LYS A 63 12.00 -8.45 -3.95
N PRO A 64 13.10 -8.55 -4.67
CA PRO A 64 14.53 -8.59 -4.32
C PRO A 64 14.86 -9.10 -2.90
N LEU A 65 14.21 -10.19 -2.49
CA LEU A 65 14.43 -10.84 -1.20
C LEU A 65 15.07 -12.21 -1.42
N PHE A 66 16.41 -12.27 -1.39
CA PHE A 66 17.18 -13.49 -1.70
C PHE A 66 17.44 -14.37 -0.48
N HIS A 67 17.30 -13.84 0.73
CA HIS A 67 17.55 -14.56 1.99
C HIS A 67 16.29 -14.77 2.84
N PHE A 68 15.15 -14.27 2.39
CA PHE A 68 13.87 -14.44 3.05
C PHE A 68 13.01 -15.43 2.27
N LEU A 69 12.77 -16.62 2.82
CA LEU A 69 12.01 -17.72 2.20
C LEU A 69 12.49 -18.07 0.77
N PRO A 70 13.80 -18.29 0.54
CA PRO A 70 14.34 -18.50 -0.80
C PRO A 70 13.69 -19.69 -1.50
N GLY A 71 13.44 -19.57 -2.81
CA GLY A 71 12.84 -20.60 -3.64
C GLY A 71 11.33 -20.78 -3.45
N THR A 72 10.66 -19.89 -2.72
CA THR A 72 9.20 -19.99 -2.50
C THR A 72 8.42 -19.04 -3.40
N LEU A 73 7.11 -19.29 -3.50
CA LEU A 73 6.16 -18.42 -4.19
C LEU A 73 5.54 -17.42 -3.23
N SER A 74 5.22 -16.24 -3.76
CA SER A 74 4.53 -15.16 -3.08
C SER A 74 3.33 -14.68 -3.90
N MET A 75 2.19 -14.49 -3.26
CA MET A 75 1.03 -13.83 -3.86
C MET A 75 1.28 -12.32 -3.84
N SER A 76 1.50 -11.73 -5.01
CA SER A 76 1.80 -10.31 -5.17
C SER A 76 0.54 -9.53 -5.46
N VAL A 77 0.22 -8.52 -4.65
CA VAL A 77 -0.99 -7.71 -4.78
C VAL A 77 -0.67 -6.23 -4.83
N ALA A 78 -1.49 -5.49 -5.56
CA ALA A 78 -1.45 -4.03 -5.63
C ALA A 78 -2.84 -3.43 -5.71
N THR A 79 -2.98 -2.25 -5.13
CA THR A 79 -4.04 -1.29 -5.48
C THR A 79 -3.48 -0.19 -6.37
N ALA A 80 -4.33 0.66 -6.93
CA ALA A 80 -3.86 1.82 -7.68
C ALA A 80 -3.33 2.93 -6.74
N GLY A 81 -2.38 3.73 -7.24
CA GLY A 81 -1.84 4.90 -6.55
C GLY A 81 -0.45 4.69 -5.94
N CYS A 82 0.28 5.78 -5.86
CA CYS A 82 1.60 5.87 -5.23
C CYS A 82 1.78 7.27 -4.65
N ASN A 83 2.54 7.39 -3.58
CA ASN A 83 2.90 8.68 -2.99
C ASN A 83 4.09 9.36 -3.69
N PHE A 84 4.74 8.68 -4.66
CA PHE A 84 5.79 9.24 -5.54
C PHE A 84 5.35 9.30 -7.00
N ARG A 85 6.06 10.12 -7.78
CA ARG A 85 5.84 10.32 -9.22
C ARG A 85 7.13 10.11 -10.02
N CYS A 86 7.82 9.00 -9.78
CA CYS A 86 9.09 8.68 -10.44
C CYS A 86 8.91 8.66 -11.96
N SER A 87 9.76 9.39 -12.69
CA SER A 87 9.73 9.44 -14.17
C SER A 87 10.07 8.10 -14.82
N PHE A 88 10.78 7.22 -14.11
CA PHE A 88 11.18 5.88 -14.53
C PHE A 88 10.26 4.76 -14.00
N CYS A 89 9.05 5.08 -13.55
CA CYS A 89 8.15 4.09 -12.95
C CYS A 89 7.69 3.04 -13.97
N GLN A 90 8.06 1.77 -13.77
CA GLN A 90 7.62 0.65 -14.61
C GLN A 90 6.11 0.43 -14.53
N ASN A 91 5.49 0.74 -13.40
CA ASN A 91 4.07 0.54 -13.13
C ASN A 91 3.28 1.86 -13.23
N HIS A 92 3.72 2.80 -14.08
CA HIS A 92 3.12 4.14 -14.20
C HIS A 92 1.60 4.10 -14.39
N SER A 93 1.10 3.18 -15.22
CA SER A 93 -0.34 3.06 -15.55
C SER A 93 -1.25 2.76 -14.35
N ILE A 94 -0.71 2.12 -13.30
CA ILE A 94 -1.47 1.80 -12.09
C ILE A 94 -1.02 2.63 -10.86
N SER A 95 0.17 3.22 -10.90
CA SER A 95 0.71 4.02 -9.80
C SER A 95 0.23 5.47 -9.81
N GLN A 96 -0.15 6.00 -10.97
CA GLN A 96 -0.62 7.38 -11.11
C GLN A 96 -2.13 7.41 -11.35
N LEU A 97 -2.87 7.73 -10.27
CA LEU A 97 -4.32 7.88 -10.35
C LEU A 97 -4.69 9.21 -11.02
N ALA A 98 -5.44 9.11 -12.12
CA ALA A 98 -6.11 10.26 -12.71
C ALA A 98 -7.28 10.74 -11.82
N LYS A 99 -7.78 11.96 -12.08
CA LYS A 99 -9.04 12.41 -11.51
C LYS A 99 -10.18 11.55 -12.08
N GLY A 100 -11.04 11.03 -11.21
CA GLY A 100 -12.18 10.20 -11.62
C GLY A 100 -12.28 8.91 -10.79
N ASP A 101 -12.81 7.88 -11.41
CA ASP A 101 -13.02 6.59 -10.77
C ASP A 101 -11.69 5.88 -10.48
N VAL A 102 -11.63 5.25 -9.33
CA VAL A 102 -10.46 4.46 -8.91
C VAL A 102 -10.58 3.07 -9.54
N PRO A 103 -9.58 2.65 -10.33
CA PRO A 103 -9.61 1.33 -10.95
C PRO A 103 -9.44 0.20 -9.93
N GLY A 104 -9.73 -1.01 -10.36
CA GLY A 104 -9.53 -2.24 -9.59
C GLY A 104 -10.83 -2.97 -9.27
N ALA A 105 -10.69 -4.27 -9.07
CA ALA A 105 -11.76 -5.14 -8.61
C ALA A 105 -11.80 -5.16 -7.07
N GLU A 106 -13.00 -5.16 -6.50
CA GLU A 106 -13.17 -5.33 -5.06
C GLU A 106 -12.90 -6.79 -4.68
N VAL A 107 -11.91 -7.01 -3.83
CA VAL A 107 -11.46 -8.35 -3.42
C VAL A 107 -11.26 -8.37 -1.92
N GLU A 108 -12.05 -9.18 -1.23
CA GLU A 108 -11.93 -9.35 0.21
C GLU A 108 -10.61 -10.03 0.61
N PRO A 109 -10.01 -9.66 1.77
CA PRO A 109 -8.76 -10.26 2.27
C PRO A 109 -8.76 -11.78 2.26
N ALA A 110 -9.85 -12.41 2.69
CA ALA A 110 -9.98 -13.87 2.73
C ALA A 110 -9.82 -14.54 1.35
N LYS A 111 -10.24 -13.87 0.25
CA LYS A 111 -10.05 -14.37 -1.12
C LYS A 111 -8.60 -14.32 -1.56
N VAL A 112 -7.90 -13.24 -1.22
CA VAL A 112 -6.45 -13.11 -1.48
C VAL A 112 -5.69 -14.21 -0.77
N ILE A 113 -5.99 -14.43 0.50
CA ILE A 113 -5.34 -15.43 1.34
C ILE A 113 -5.66 -16.85 0.84
N GLY A 114 -6.92 -17.12 0.49
CA GLY A 114 -7.34 -18.39 -0.11
C GLY A 114 -6.56 -18.70 -1.38
N ALA A 115 -6.50 -17.77 -2.32
CA ALA A 115 -5.77 -17.90 -3.57
C ALA A 115 -4.26 -18.10 -3.35
N ALA A 116 -3.66 -17.44 -2.35
CA ALA A 116 -2.27 -17.61 -1.99
C ALA A 116 -1.99 -19.04 -1.51
N LEU A 117 -2.83 -19.58 -0.62
CA LEU A 117 -2.70 -20.95 -0.08
C LEU A 117 -2.91 -22.00 -1.18
N GLU A 118 -3.94 -21.85 -2.00
CA GLU A 118 -4.24 -22.76 -3.11
C GLU A 118 -3.11 -22.79 -4.15
N SER A 119 -2.42 -21.67 -4.34
CA SER A 119 -1.27 -21.56 -5.24
C SER A 119 0.06 -22.01 -4.62
N GLY A 120 0.05 -22.51 -3.38
CA GLY A 120 1.26 -22.95 -2.68
C GLY A 120 2.20 -21.82 -2.26
N CYS A 121 1.71 -20.58 -2.21
CA CYS A 121 2.49 -19.43 -1.77
C CYS A 121 2.83 -19.57 -0.27
N ARG A 122 4.02 -19.08 0.11
CA ARG A 122 4.45 -18.99 1.51
C ARG A 122 4.31 -17.59 2.07
N SER A 123 4.02 -16.61 1.20
CA SER A 123 3.90 -15.20 1.58
C SER A 123 2.90 -14.45 0.69
N ILE A 124 2.48 -13.29 1.18
CA ILE A 124 1.79 -12.24 0.41
C ILE A 124 2.74 -11.05 0.31
N SER A 125 2.94 -10.55 -0.90
CA SER A 125 3.75 -9.36 -1.19
C SER A 125 2.85 -8.20 -1.61
N TYR A 126 2.86 -7.14 -0.84
CA TYR A 126 2.24 -5.87 -1.16
C TYR A 126 3.25 -5.05 -1.96
N THR A 127 3.02 -4.89 -3.28
CA THR A 127 4.06 -4.48 -4.24
C THR A 127 3.48 -3.78 -5.47
N TYR A 128 4.27 -3.63 -6.54
CA TYR A 128 4.00 -2.98 -7.83
C TYR A 128 3.71 -1.48 -7.73
N THR A 129 2.82 -1.05 -6.86
CA THR A 129 2.62 0.33 -6.45
C THR A 129 3.18 0.54 -5.04
N GLU A 130 2.73 1.54 -4.30
CA GLU A 130 3.24 1.78 -2.95
C GLU A 130 2.31 1.17 -1.89
N PRO A 131 2.75 0.14 -1.14
CA PRO A 131 1.93 -0.52 -0.13
C PRO A 131 1.45 0.43 0.99
N VAL A 132 2.21 1.46 1.31
CA VAL A 132 1.80 2.48 2.28
C VAL A 132 0.50 3.18 1.86
N VAL A 133 0.26 3.36 0.56
CA VAL A 133 -0.96 4.02 0.05
C VAL A 133 -2.22 3.20 0.33
N PHE A 134 -2.11 1.87 0.33
CA PHE A 134 -3.19 0.94 0.65
C PHE A 134 -2.99 0.19 1.96
N PHE A 135 -2.49 0.91 2.95
CA PHE A 135 -2.11 0.40 4.26
C PHE A 135 -3.22 -0.41 4.93
N GLU A 136 -4.47 0.05 4.89
CA GLU A 136 -5.61 -0.63 5.51
C GLU A 136 -5.83 -2.03 4.89
N THR A 137 -5.74 -2.14 3.56
CA THR A 137 -5.83 -3.44 2.87
C THR A 137 -4.67 -4.35 3.27
N ALA A 138 -3.45 -3.81 3.31
CA ALA A 138 -2.27 -4.56 3.70
C ALA A 138 -2.33 -5.02 5.16
N PHE A 139 -2.81 -4.15 6.06
CA PHE A 139 -2.95 -4.45 7.48
C PHE A 139 -3.98 -5.57 7.72
N GLU A 140 -5.19 -5.43 7.19
CA GLU A 140 -6.26 -6.41 7.37
C GLU A 140 -5.89 -7.76 6.76
N THR A 141 -5.42 -7.75 5.52
CA THR A 141 -4.97 -8.97 4.85
C THR A 141 -3.78 -9.59 5.58
N GLY A 142 -2.82 -8.78 6.02
CA GLY A 142 -1.60 -9.25 6.64
C GLY A 142 -1.81 -9.89 8.01
N VAL A 143 -2.66 -9.29 8.85
CA VAL A 143 -3.00 -9.85 10.16
C VAL A 143 -3.70 -11.21 10.00
N GLU A 144 -4.68 -11.30 9.09
CA GLU A 144 -5.37 -12.56 8.82
C GLU A 144 -4.44 -13.60 8.17
N ALA A 145 -3.62 -13.22 7.18
CA ALA A 145 -2.67 -14.09 6.51
C ALA A 145 -1.67 -14.71 7.50
N ARG A 146 -1.17 -13.91 8.45
CA ARG A 146 -0.25 -14.36 9.49
C ARG A 146 -0.89 -15.42 10.39
N SER A 147 -2.15 -15.28 10.75
CA SER A 147 -2.89 -16.30 11.52
C SER A 147 -3.05 -17.62 10.76
N ARG A 148 -2.96 -17.59 9.44
CA ARG A 148 -3.03 -18.75 8.53
C ARG A 148 -1.66 -19.27 8.07
N GLY A 149 -0.56 -18.79 8.69
CA GLY A 149 0.80 -19.26 8.46
C GLY A 149 1.50 -18.66 7.24
N LEU A 150 0.91 -17.66 6.58
CA LEU A 150 1.57 -16.90 5.51
C LEU A 150 2.42 -15.77 6.11
N ARG A 151 3.52 -15.45 5.41
CA ARG A 151 4.36 -14.27 5.73
C ARG A 151 3.97 -13.08 4.87
N ASN A 152 4.26 -11.86 5.36
CA ASN A 152 3.90 -10.62 4.71
C ASN A 152 5.13 -9.80 4.35
N ILE A 153 5.16 -9.32 3.11
CA ILE A 153 6.31 -8.65 2.51
C ILE A 153 5.86 -7.30 1.95
N PHE A 154 6.61 -6.23 2.25
CA PHE A 154 6.52 -4.96 1.54
C PHE A 154 7.63 -4.83 0.51
N VAL A 155 7.28 -4.36 -0.69
CA VAL A 155 8.21 -3.75 -1.64
C VAL A 155 7.80 -2.29 -1.74
N THR A 156 8.56 -1.41 -1.10
CA THR A 156 8.15 -0.05 -0.77
C THR A 156 9.24 0.97 -1.06
N ASN A 157 8.86 2.23 -1.29
CA ASN A 157 9.80 3.35 -1.34
C ASN A 157 10.22 3.85 0.07
N GLY A 158 9.66 3.28 1.13
CA GLY A 158 10.02 3.59 2.51
C GLY A 158 9.55 4.96 3.04
N TYR A 159 8.78 5.74 2.27
CA TYR A 159 8.31 7.07 2.66
C TYR A 159 7.10 7.01 3.60
N ILE A 160 7.16 6.13 4.57
CA ILE A 160 6.15 5.86 5.61
C ILE A 160 6.48 6.64 6.89
N THR A 161 5.48 7.13 7.62
CA THR A 161 5.71 7.74 8.92
C THR A 161 6.11 6.69 9.96
N ARG A 162 6.75 7.14 11.05
CA ARG A 162 7.14 6.27 12.15
C ARG A 162 5.92 5.57 12.76
N GLU A 163 4.83 6.31 12.96
CA GLU A 163 3.60 5.82 13.55
C GLU A 163 3.01 4.66 12.72
N ALA A 164 2.87 4.87 11.41
CA ALA A 164 2.36 3.83 10.51
C ALA A 164 3.34 2.64 10.37
N ALA A 165 4.66 2.90 10.42
CA ALA A 165 5.66 1.84 10.40
C ALA A 165 5.60 0.97 11.67
N MET A 166 5.37 1.56 12.83
CA MET A 166 5.17 0.82 14.08
C MET A 166 3.94 -0.08 14.00
N ASP A 167 2.82 0.41 13.45
CA ASP A 167 1.62 -0.40 13.28
C ASP A 167 1.83 -1.55 12.28
N ALA A 168 2.64 -1.33 11.24
CA ALA A 168 3.00 -2.39 10.29
C ALA A 168 3.72 -3.57 10.96
N THR A 169 4.41 -3.38 12.07
CA THR A 169 5.09 -4.47 12.81
C THR A 169 4.13 -5.56 13.31
N ALA A 170 2.84 -5.26 13.42
CA ALA A 170 1.83 -6.25 13.80
C ALA A 170 1.71 -7.40 12.80
N PHE A 171 2.02 -7.17 11.53
CA PHE A 171 1.84 -8.18 10.49
C PHE A 171 3.05 -8.36 9.56
N LEU A 172 3.85 -7.32 9.33
CA LEU A 172 4.94 -7.34 8.37
C LEU A 172 6.12 -8.18 8.86
N ASP A 173 6.61 -9.08 8.01
CA ASP A 173 7.73 -9.99 8.32
C ASP A 173 9.03 -9.57 7.61
N ALA A 174 8.95 -8.98 6.41
CA ALA A 174 10.10 -8.53 5.64
C ALA A 174 9.75 -7.35 4.73
N ALA A 175 10.75 -6.56 4.37
CA ALA A 175 10.59 -5.47 3.41
C ALA A 175 11.83 -5.34 2.52
N ASN A 176 11.58 -5.06 1.22
CA ASN A 176 12.56 -4.45 0.34
C ASN A 176 12.25 -2.96 0.25
N VAL A 177 13.21 -2.12 0.61
CA VAL A 177 13.06 -0.66 0.55
C VAL A 177 13.85 -0.12 -0.63
N ASP A 178 13.14 0.40 -1.62
CA ASP A 178 13.71 0.99 -2.82
C ASP A 178 14.15 2.43 -2.56
N LEU A 179 15.44 2.68 -2.48
CA LEU A 179 15.97 4.04 -2.50
C LEU A 179 15.83 4.61 -3.93
N LYS A 180 14.95 5.60 -4.11
CA LYS A 180 14.60 6.13 -5.43
C LYS A 180 15.60 7.18 -5.95
N SER A 181 16.34 7.85 -5.06
CA SER A 181 17.37 8.83 -5.38
C SER A 181 18.35 9.03 -4.21
N PHE A 182 19.52 9.58 -4.50
CA PHE A 182 20.46 10.13 -3.53
C PHE A 182 20.44 11.66 -3.47
N SER A 183 19.48 12.30 -4.17
CA SER A 183 19.34 13.76 -4.21
C SER A 183 18.08 14.20 -3.48
N ASP A 184 18.20 15.19 -2.62
CA ASP A 184 17.08 15.83 -1.92
C ASP A 184 16.11 16.46 -2.91
N ASP A 185 16.59 16.99 -4.05
CA ASP A 185 15.75 17.57 -5.11
C ASP A 185 14.72 16.58 -5.69
N THR A 186 14.98 15.27 -5.54
CA THR A 186 14.04 14.23 -6.00
C THR A 186 12.94 13.95 -4.99
N TYR A 187 13.21 14.21 -3.71
CA TYR A 187 12.30 13.95 -2.58
C TYR A 187 11.58 15.21 -2.08
N GLY A 188 12.01 16.42 -2.53
CA GLY A 188 11.51 17.73 -2.14
C GLY A 188 10.18 18.15 -2.74
#